data_e21b59247bee98b697c7f611fcc9d2fb
#
_entry.id   e21b59247bee98b697c7f611fcc9d2fb
#
_cell.length_a   1.000
_cell.length_b   1.000
_cell.length_c   1.000
_cell.angle_alpha   90.00
_cell.angle_beta   90.00
_cell.angle_gamma   90.00
#
_symmetry.space_group_name_H-M   'P 1'
#
loop_
_entity.id
_entity.type
_entity.pdbx_description
1 polymer ?
#
loop_
_entity_poly.entity_id
_entity_poly.type
_entity_poly.pdbx_seq_one_letter_code
_entity_poly.pdbx_strand_id
1 'polypeptide(L)'
;SGAKKNATVLSKYKGKKLNRKQSYRVRVKAYRIVNGKKQYIATGLTLHIAGPKNKTYTNVKKIQCKKTEYTLKKGKTAKITTKLILQDNKKKLLSKGHGAKLRYSSTNKAVAVVTAKGTIRAKKKGTCYIYVTALNGVNKRVKVTVK
;
A
#
# COMPACT_ATOMS: atom_id res chain seq x y z
N SER A 1 6.05 1.22 28.73
CA SER A 1 6.14 2.37 27.80
C SER A 1 5.11 2.20 26.72
N GLY A 2 4.02 2.97 26.79
CA GLY A 2 2.94 2.92 25.82
C GLY A 2 3.42 3.40 24.45
N ALA A 3 3.18 2.60 23.40
CA ALA A 3 3.45 3.01 22.03
C ALA A 3 2.64 4.28 21.73
N LYS A 4 3.32 5.43 21.56
CA LYS A 4 2.68 6.66 21.11
C LYS A 4 2.02 6.38 19.77
N LYS A 5 0.72 6.68 19.62
CA LYS A 5 0.02 6.60 18.33
C LYS A 5 0.73 7.50 17.33
N ASN A 6 1.50 6.91 16.41
CA ASN A 6 2.15 7.63 15.31
C ASN A 6 1.12 7.95 14.21
N ALA A 7 0.13 8.77 14.55
CA ALA A 7 -0.91 9.23 13.63
C ALA A 7 -0.96 10.75 13.64
N THR A 8 -1.11 11.34 12.46
CA THR A 8 -1.34 12.76 12.31
C THR A 8 -2.46 13.02 11.32
N VAL A 9 -3.25 14.06 11.58
CA VAL A 9 -4.30 14.53 10.67
C VAL A 9 -3.78 15.74 9.92
N LEU A 10 -3.74 15.65 8.60
CA LEU A 10 -3.37 16.75 7.73
C LEU A 10 -4.62 17.50 7.28
N SER A 11 -4.83 18.70 7.77
CA SER A 11 -5.95 19.58 7.38
C SER A 11 -5.51 20.76 6.52
N LYS A 12 -4.20 21.09 6.52
CA LYS A 12 -3.62 22.21 5.77
C LYS A 12 -2.38 21.79 4.99
N TYR A 13 -2.11 22.50 3.90
CA TYR A 13 -0.88 22.43 3.11
C TYR A 13 -0.41 23.84 2.79
N LYS A 14 0.85 24.18 3.10
CA LYS A 14 1.42 25.54 2.97
C LYS A 14 0.51 26.61 3.59
N GLY A 15 0.04 26.38 4.83
CA GLY A 15 -0.82 27.31 5.57
C GLY A 15 -2.31 27.32 5.14
N LYS A 16 -2.65 26.84 3.97
CA LYS A 16 -4.02 26.85 3.42
C LYS A 16 -4.75 25.54 3.73
N LYS A 17 -6.07 25.58 3.99
CA LYS A 17 -6.91 24.39 4.15
C LYS A 17 -6.84 23.51 2.90
N LEU A 18 -6.81 22.18 3.09
CA LEU A 18 -6.86 21.23 1.99
C LEU A 18 -8.17 21.36 1.22
N ASN A 19 -8.08 21.54 -0.10
CA ASN A 19 -9.25 21.61 -0.95
C ASN A 19 -9.83 20.20 -1.16
N ARG A 20 -11.02 19.95 -0.62
CA ARG A 20 -11.70 18.63 -0.67
C ARG A 20 -12.05 18.17 -2.08
N LYS A 21 -12.05 19.05 -3.09
CA LYS A 21 -12.33 18.74 -4.50
C LYS A 21 -11.07 18.22 -5.23
N GLN A 22 -9.87 18.47 -4.71
CA GLN A 22 -8.60 18.10 -5.32
C GLN A 22 -8.11 16.71 -4.92
N SER A 23 -7.07 16.22 -5.60
CA SER A 23 -6.35 15.01 -5.26
C SER A 23 -4.94 15.37 -4.74
N TYR A 24 -4.43 14.56 -3.81
CA TYR A 24 -3.17 14.82 -3.13
C TYR A 24 -2.24 13.63 -3.23
N ARG A 25 -0.94 13.93 -3.28
CA ARG A 25 0.12 12.96 -3.02
C ARG A 25 0.65 13.18 -1.62
N VAL A 26 0.68 12.09 -0.82
CA VAL A 26 1.20 12.12 0.54
C VAL A 26 2.35 11.13 0.64
N ARG A 27 3.45 11.54 1.24
CA ARG A 27 4.61 10.68 1.50
C ARG A 27 5.12 10.93 2.90
N VAL A 28 5.33 9.87 3.66
CA VAL A 28 5.97 9.91 4.98
C VAL A 28 7.43 9.57 4.79
N LYS A 29 8.31 10.37 5.40
CA LYS A 29 9.75 10.12 5.46
C LYS A 29 10.17 10.07 6.93
N ALA A 30 10.84 9.01 7.34
CA ALA A 30 11.49 8.95 8.64
C ALA A 30 12.88 9.57 8.53
N TYR A 31 13.30 10.31 9.56
CA TYR A 31 14.62 10.91 9.64
C TYR A 31 15.13 10.88 11.08
N ARG A 32 16.44 10.99 11.22
CA ARG A 32 17.12 11.31 12.49
C ARG A 32 17.86 12.64 12.36
N ILE A 33 18.11 13.27 13.48
CA ILE A 33 18.97 14.46 13.54
C ILE A 33 20.39 14.00 13.81
N VAL A 34 21.33 14.41 12.96
CA VAL A 34 22.77 14.16 13.10
C VAL A 34 23.46 15.50 12.86
N ASN A 35 24.22 15.99 13.85
CA ASN A 35 24.91 17.28 13.79
C ASN A 35 23.97 18.44 13.39
N GLY A 36 22.77 18.50 13.97
CA GLY A 36 21.76 19.53 13.69
C GLY A 36 21.06 19.39 12.35
N LYS A 37 21.42 18.41 11.50
CA LYS A 37 20.83 18.22 10.17
C LYS A 37 19.94 16.98 10.10
N LYS A 38 18.86 17.05 9.28
CA LYS A 38 17.99 15.90 9.04
C LYS A 38 18.67 14.89 8.11
N GLN A 39 18.87 13.67 8.60
CA GLN A 39 19.29 12.51 7.80
C GLN A 39 18.10 11.58 7.61
N TYR A 40 17.62 11.46 6.37
CA TYR A 40 16.49 10.57 6.04
C TYR A 40 16.94 9.12 6.06
N ILE A 41 16.24 8.28 6.85
CA ILE A 41 16.55 6.86 7.05
C ILE A 41 15.56 5.93 6.36
N ALA A 42 14.34 6.39 6.10
CA ALA A 42 13.33 5.63 5.37
C ALA A 42 12.34 6.54 4.66
N THR A 43 11.82 6.06 3.55
CA THR A 43 10.73 6.73 2.82
C THR A 43 9.60 5.73 2.59
N GLY A 44 8.42 6.05 3.10
CA GLY A 44 7.21 5.27 2.89
C GLY A 44 6.69 5.37 1.46
N LEU A 45 5.70 4.53 1.15
CA LEU A 45 5.02 4.57 -0.14
C LEU A 45 4.36 5.94 -0.35
N THR A 46 4.46 6.46 -1.59
CA THR A 46 3.66 7.62 -1.97
C THR A 46 2.20 7.21 -2.12
N LEU A 47 1.33 7.81 -1.34
CA LEU A 47 -0.11 7.63 -1.41
C LEU A 47 -0.71 8.67 -2.35
N HIS A 48 -1.71 8.26 -3.13
CA HIS A 48 -2.49 9.13 -4.00
C HIS A 48 -3.94 9.06 -3.52
N ILE A 49 -4.46 10.20 -3.10
CA ILE A 49 -5.75 10.28 -2.41
C ILE A 49 -6.62 11.30 -3.13
N ALA A 50 -7.77 10.87 -3.64
CA ALA A 50 -8.80 11.77 -4.13
C ALA A 50 -9.53 12.40 -2.94
N GLY A 51 -9.70 13.70 -2.97
CA GLY A 51 -10.47 14.41 -1.96
C GLY A 51 -11.94 13.95 -1.94
N PRO A 52 -12.62 14.01 -0.80
CA PRO A 52 -13.99 13.46 -0.66
C PRO A 52 -15.06 14.16 -1.50
N LYS A 53 -14.80 15.39 -1.96
CA LYS A 53 -15.66 16.14 -2.89
C LYS A 53 -15.12 16.16 -4.32
N ASN A 54 -14.14 15.30 -4.67
CA ASN A 54 -13.63 15.19 -6.04
C ASN A 54 -14.75 14.68 -6.95
N LYS A 55 -15.01 15.38 -8.06
CA LYS A 55 -16.10 15.03 -8.98
C LYS A 55 -15.75 13.87 -9.92
N THR A 56 -14.49 13.72 -10.27
CA THR A 56 -14.00 12.77 -11.30
C THR A 56 -13.43 11.49 -10.70
N TYR A 57 -12.69 11.63 -9.59
CA TYR A 57 -11.91 10.53 -9.04
C TYR A 57 -12.39 10.09 -7.67
N THR A 58 -12.19 8.81 -7.38
CA THR A 58 -12.48 8.18 -6.11
C THR A 58 -11.30 7.32 -5.63
N ASN A 59 -11.38 6.86 -4.40
CA ASN A 59 -10.39 6.01 -3.74
C ASN A 59 -10.86 4.55 -3.67
N VAL A 60 -9.94 3.63 -3.44
CA VAL A 60 -10.27 2.26 -3.05
C VAL A 60 -10.83 2.28 -1.64
N LYS A 61 -12.00 1.66 -1.44
CA LYS A 61 -12.62 1.40 -0.13
C LYS A 61 -12.10 0.11 0.48
N LYS A 62 -11.96 -0.94 -0.34
CA LYS A 62 -11.57 -2.28 0.10
C LYS A 62 -10.88 -3.05 -1.03
N ILE A 63 -9.89 -3.88 -0.68
CA ILE A 63 -9.31 -4.88 -1.56
C ILE A 63 -9.88 -6.25 -1.18
N GLN A 64 -10.52 -6.92 -2.12
CA GLN A 64 -10.93 -8.32 -1.99
C GLN A 64 -9.91 -9.20 -2.71
N CYS A 65 -9.40 -10.23 -2.04
CA CYS A 65 -8.58 -11.28 -2.64
C CYS A 65 -9.42 -12.54 -2.77
N LYS A 66 -9.33 -13.23 -3.93
CA LYS A 66 -10.01 -14.52 -4.14
C LYS A 66 -9.57 -15.55 -3.09
N LYS A 67 -8.27 -15.54 -2.73
CA LYS A 67 -7.68 -16.33 -1.64
C LYS A 67 -6.84 -15.43 -0.76
N THR A 68 -6.86 -15.66 0.56
CA THR A 68 -6.06 -14.93 1.55
C THR A 68 -4.94 -15.78 2.14
N GLU A 69 -4.90 -17.07 1.77
CA GLU A 69 -3.87 -18.02 2.19
C GLU A 69 -3.40 -18.86 1.00
N TYR A 70 -2.10 -19.10 0.94
CA TYR A 70 -1.45 -19.92 -0.07
C TYR A 70 -0.46 -20.86 0.60
N THR A 71 -0.55 -22.17 0.30
CA THR A 71 0.46 -23.17 0.66
C THR A 71 1.15 -23.62 -0.61
N LEU A 72 2.46 -23.44 -0.69
CA LEU A 72 3.25 -23.72 -1.91
C LEU A 72 4.46 -24.59 -1.58
N LYS A 73 4.82 -25.49 -2.46
CA LYS A 73 6.13 -26.16 -2.42
C LYS A 73 7.21 -25.18 -2.90
N LYS A 74 8.46 -25.32 -2.39
CA LYS A 74 9.63 -24.54 -2.86
C LYS A 74 9.70 -24.49 -4.39
N GLY A 75 9.98 -23.34 -4.97
CA GLY A 75 10.07 -23.09 -6.42
C GLY A 75 8.73 -22.84 -7.11
N LYS A 76 7.59 -23.24 -6.53
CA LYS A 76 6.27 -23.07 -7.15
C LYS A 76 5.78 -21.62 -7.04
N THR A 77 4.88 -21.26 -7.94
CA THR A 77 4.29 -19.93 -8.05
C THR A 77 2.77 -19.97 -7.88
N ALA A 78 2.19 -18.84 -7.48
CA ALA A 78 0.75 -18.63 -7.44
C ALA A 78 0.42 -17.18 -7.73
N LYS A 79 -0.77 -16.93 -8.30
CA LYS A 79 -1.26 -15.60 -8.62
C LYS A 79 -2.23 -15.10 -7.56
N ILE A 80 -2.00 -13.91 -7.02
CA ILE A 80 -2.99 -13.21 -6.19
C ILE A 80 -4.00 -12.55 -7.12
N THR A 81 -5.25 -13.03 -7.10
CA THR A 81 -6.36 -12.43 -7.82
C THR A 81 -7.10 -11.48 -6.90
N THR A 82 -7.31 -10.26 -7.35
CA THR A 82 -7.91 -9.18 -6.55
C THR A 82 -9.06 -8.50 -7.28
N LYS A 83 -10.05 -8.03 -6.49
CA LYS A 83 -11.09 -7.11 -6.92
C LYS A 83 -10.99 -5.86 -6.04
N LEU A 84 -11.05 -4.67 -6.65
CA LEU A 84 -11.08 -3.40 -5.94
C LEU A 84 -12.53 -2.98 -5.76
N ILE A 85 -12.90 -2.65 -4.53
CA ILE A 85 -14.17 -2.00 -4.21
C ILE A 85 -13.88 -0.52 -4.02
N LEU A 86 -14.53 0.32 -4.79
CA LEU A 86 -14.35 1.77 -4.77
C LEU A 86 -15.24 2.41 -3.70
N GLN A 87 -14.89 3.60 -3.23
CA GLN A 87 -15.75 4.40 -2.35
C GLN A 87 -16.98 4.92 -3.09
N ASP A 88 -16.82 5.21 -4.39
CA ASP A 88 -17.88 5.65 -5.28
C ASP A 88 -17.69 4.98 -6.65
N ASN A 89 -18.61 4.08 -6.99
CA ASN A 89 -18.53 3.28 -8.24
C ASN A 89 -18.87 4.11 -9.51
N LYS A 90 -19.47 5.29 -9.34
CA LYS A 90 -19.78 6.20 -10.45
C LYS A 90 -18.55 7.01 -10.88
N LYS A 91 -17.47 7.00 -10.09
CA LYS A 91 -16.24 7.75 -10.35
C LYS A 91 -15.08 6.85 -10.78
N LYS A 92 -14.12 7.45 -11.46
CA LYS A 92 -12.90 6.76 -11.90
C LYS A 92 -11.94 6.57 -10.72
N LEU A 93 -11.30 5.40 -10.63
CA LEU A 93 -10.22 5.22 -9.68
C LEU A 93 -9.08 6.20 -10.00
N LEU A 94 -8.59 6.92 -8.98
CA LEU A 94 -7.42 7.78 -9.12
C LEU A 94 -6.18 6.90 -9.38
N SER A 95 -5.81 6.76 -10.65
CA SER A 95 -4.71 5.87 -11.08
C SER A 95 -3.74 6.50 -12.07
N LYS A 96 -3.92 7.80 -12.41
CA LYS A 96 -3.12 8.42 -13.47
C LYS A 96 -1.71 8.80 -13.02
N GLY A 97 -0.74 8.45 -13.85
CA GLY A 97 0.57 9.10 -13.99
C GLY A 97 1.67 8.68 -13.01
N HIS A 98 1.40 7.95 -11.90
CA HIS A 98 2.39 7.84 -10.85
C HIS A 98 2.55 6.44 -10.19
N GLY A 99 2.07 5.39 -10.83
CA GLY A 99 2.27 4.04 -10.33
C GLY A 99 1.14 3.06 -10.61
N ALA A 100 1.41 1.80 -10.37
CA ALA A 100 0.45 0.72 -10.53
C ALA A 100 -0.73 0.89 -9.56
N LYS A 101 -1.93 0.50 -10.00
CA LYS A 101 -3.16 0.51 -9.18
C LYS A 101 -2.99 -0.24 -7.85
N LEU A 102 -2.19 -1.31 -7.89
CA LEU A 102 -1.82 -2.13 -6.74
C LEU A 102 -0.30 -2.28 -6.67
N ARG A 103 0.22 -2.30 -5.46
CA ARG A 103 1.61 -2.57 -5.11
C ARG A 103 1.65 -3.77 -4.19
N TYR A 104 2.66 -4.60 -4.36
CA TYR A 104 2.82 -5.84 -3.60
C TYR A 104 4.15 -5.81 -2.85
N SER A 105 4.15 -6.27 -1.61
CA SER A 105 5.37 -6.42 -0.82
C SER A 105 5.32 -7.65 0.06
N SER A 106 6.46 -8.34 0.19
CA SER A 106 6.61 -9.47 1.10
C SER A 106 7.26 -9.03 2.40
N THR A 107 6.77 -9.55 3.53
CA THR A 107 7.38 -9.34 4.85
C THR A 107 8.68 -10.14 5.03
N ASN A 108 8.86 -11.23 4.25
CA ASN A 108 10.09 -12.01 4.26
C ASN A 108 10.40 -12.53 2.85
N LYS A 109 11.29 -11.83 2.15
CA LYS A 109 11.71 -12.17 0.79
C LYS A 109 12.56 -13.45 0.70
N ALA A 110 13.10 -13.95 1.81
CA ALA A 110 13.77 -15.23 1.86
C ALA A 110 12.78 -16.39 1.76
N VAL A 111 11.59 -16.26 2.34
CA VAL A 111 10.51 -17.26 2.30
C VAL A 111 9.77 -17.20 0.96
N ALA A 112 9.26 -16.03 0.58
CA ALA A 112 8.60 -15.83 -0.71
C ALA A 112 8.76 -14.39 -1.21
N VAL A 113 8.86 -14.24 -2.51
CA VAL A 113 8.84 -12.94 -3.22
C VAL A 113 7.52 -12.79 -3.98
N VAL A 114 7.19 -11.55 -4.33
CA VAL A 114 6.00 -11.24 -5.14
C VAL A 114 6.39 -10.24 -6.23
N THR A 115 5.91 -10.45 -7.44
CA THR A 115 6.13 -9.54 -8.57
C THR A 115 5.18 -8.34 -8.50
N ALA A 116 5.49 -7.29 -9.27
CA ALA A 116 4.61 -6.14 -9.42
C ALA A 116 3.21 -6.50 -9.98
N LYS A 117 3.09 -7.65 -10.65
CA LYS A 117 1.83 -8.18 -11.17
C LYS A 117 1.11 -9.10 -10.17
N GLY A 118 1.62 -9.27 -8.92
CA GLY A 118 1.00 -10.08 -7.88
C GLY A 118 1.23 -11.59 -8.01
N THR A 119 2.27 -12.03 -8.71
CA THR A 119 2.67 -13.44 -8.75
C THR A 119 3.64 -13.73 -7.60
N ILE A 120 3.24 -14.63 -6.69
CA ILE A 120 4.07 -15.16 -5.61
C ILE A 120 5.04 -16.19 -6.19
N ARG A 121 6.28 -16.21 -5.71
CA ARG A 121 7.26 -17.29 -5.93
C ARG A 121 7.78 -17.76 -4.59
N ALA A 122 7.54 -19.03 -4.26
CA ALA A 122 8.04 -19.69 -3.06
C ALA A 122 9.55 -19.94 -3.16
N LYS A 123 10.34 -19.55 -2.13
CA LYS A 123 11.81 -19.66 -2.15
C LYS A 123 12.34 -20.62 -1.11
N LYS A 124 11.94 -20.49 0.15
CA LYS A 124 12.45 -21.29 1.27
C LYS A 124 11.30 -21.65 2.20
N LYS A 125 11.37 -22.83 2.83
CA LYS A 125 10.40 -23.28 3.86
C LYS A 125 10.21 -22.20 4.92
N GLY A 126 8.95 -21.96 5.30
CA GLY A 126 8.58 -20.95 6.28
C GLY A 126 7.25 -20.27 5.96
N THR A 127 6.90 -19.28 6.77
CA THR A 127 5.68 -18.47 6.59
C THR A 127 6.04 -17.00 6.46
N CYS A 128 5.39 -16.31 5.53
CA CYS A 128 5.45 -14.86 5.39
C CYS A 128 4.09 -14.30 4.99
N TYR A 129 3.99 -12.98 4.96
CA TYR A 129 2.80 -12.27 4.48
C TYR A 129 3.14 -11.43 3.26
N ILE A 130 2.20 -11.40 2.32
CA ILE A 130 2.22 -10.46 1.20
C ILE A 130 1.18 -9.38 1.48
N TYR A 131 1.62 -8.12 1.46
CA TYR A 131 0.71 -6.98 1.48
C TYR A 131 0.37 -6.58 0.06
N VAL A 132 -0.93 -6.49 -0.21
CA VAL A 132 -1.50 -5.92 -1.43
C VAL A 132 -2.00 -4.53 -1.07
N THR A 133 -1.41 -3.48 -1.63
CA THR A 133 -1.67 -2.10 -1.22
C THR A 133 -2.14 -1.26 -2.40
N ALA A 134 -3.30 -0.63 -2.26
CA ALA A 134 -3.84 0.32 -3.22
C ALA A 134 -3.12 1.67 -3.15
N LEU A 135 -3.29 2.52 -4.17
CA LEU A 135 -2.64 3.84 -4.24
C LEU A 135 -2.96 4.75 -3.06
N ASN A 136 -4.16 4.66 -2.51
CA ASN A 136 -4.57 5.45 -1.34
C ASN A 136 -4.20 4.81 0.01
N GLY A 137 -3.40 3.72 0.02
CA GLY A 137 -2.89 3.08 1.23
C GLY A 137 -3.77 1.96 1.80
N VAL A 138 -5.01 1.80 1.33
CA VAL A 138 -5.82 0.63 1.70
C VAL A 138 -5.07 -0.63 1.34
N ASN A 139 -4.97 -1.57 2.28
CA ASN A 139 -4.22 -2.81 2.07
C ASN A 139 -5.00 -4.05 2.49
N LYS A 140 -4.56 -5.19 1.97
CA LYS A 140 -5.00 -6.53 2.34
C LYS A 140 -3.78 -7.42 2.53
N ARG A 141 -3.74 -8.16 3.63
CA ARG A 141 -2.71 -9.14 3.93
C ARG A 141 -3.10 -10.52 3.41
N VAL A 142 -2.14 -11.20 2.80
CA VAL A 142 -2.25 -12.57 2.29
C VAL A 142 -1.15 -13.40 2.94
N LYS A 143 -1.50 -14.52 3.58
CA LYS A 143 -0.57 -15.46 4.21
C LYS A 143 0.03 -16.39 3.15
N VAL A 144 1.33 -16.64 3.22
CA VAL A 144 2.03 -17.59 2.35
C VAL A 144 2.83 -18.54 3.21
N THR A 145 2.54 -19.83 3.11
CA THR A 145 3.30 -20.91 3.75
C THR A 145 4.02 -21.71 2.66
N VAL A 146 5.33 -21.84 2.82
CA VAL A 146 6.18 -22.66 1.94
C VAL A 146 6.58 -23.92 2.68
N LYS A 147 6.29 -25.08 2.08
CA LYS A 147 6.66 -26.41 2.57
C LYS A 147 7.90 -26.93 1.87
#